data_7edd1470bbd3f832905da47ed66da48e
#
_entry.id   7edd1470bbd3f832905da47ed66da48e
#
_cell.length_a   1.000
_cell.length_b   1.000
_cell.length_c   1.000
_cell.angle_alpha   90.00
_cell.angle_beta   90.00
_cell.angle_gamma   90.00
#
_symmetry.space_group_name_H-M   'P 1'
#
loop_
_entity.id
_entity.type
_entity.pdbx_description
1 polymer ?
#
loop_
_entity_poly.entity_id
_entity_poly.type
_entity_poly.pdbx_seq_one_letter_code
_entity_poly.pdbx_strand_id
1 'polypeptide(L)'
;MTLPAIKPEPLPVLLIEDDPAVMVLVRTTLERSGYSVVCVDSGAEGLRLLQSGDFLGVVSDMHTPGGIDGANVHAWVSQHRPELAERIVFITGDIANEETVSTLRRTGAPCLEKPFGVRQFISVIQNAMGKAL
;
A
#
# COMPACT_ATOMS: atom_id res chain seq x y z
N MET A 1 -10.20 1.77 -40.80
CA MET A 1 -10.19 2.92 -39.86
C MET A 1 -9.50 2.51 -38.57
N THR A 2 -8.50 3.24 -38.18
CA THR A 2 -7.77 2.95 -36.94
C THR A 2 -8.47 3.63 -35.77
N LEU A 3 -8.84 2.87 -34.75
CA LEU A 3 -9.42 3.44 -33.54
C LEU A 3 -8.31 4.19 -32.78
N PRO A 4 -8.65 5.33 -32.16
CA PRO A 4 -7.68 6.01 -31.32
C PRO A 4 -7.25 5.11 -30.18
N ALA A 5 -5.97 5.16 -29.83
CA ALA A 5 -5.44 4.41 -28.71
C ALA A 5 -6.13 4.88 -27.42
N ILE A 6 -6.79 3.96 -26.72
CA ILE A 6 -7.36 4.25 -25.41
C ILE A 6 -6.19 4.20 -24.43
N LYS A 7 -5.90 5.35 -23.80
CA LYS A 7 -4.91 5.37 -22.71
C LYS A 7 -5.48 4.56 -21.54
N PRO A 8 -4.74 3.57 -21.03
CA PRO A 8 -5.18 2.87 -19.83
C PRO A 8 -5.29 3.87 -18.69
N GLU A 9 -6.32 3.72 -17.89
CA GLU A 9 -6.43 4.51 -16.67
C GLU A 9 -5.26 4.18 -15.75
N PRO A 10 -4.76 5.15 -14.98
CA PRO A 10 -3.73 4.88 -14.00
C PRO A 10 -4.19 3.81 -13.01
N LEU A 11 -3.32 2.85 -12.71
CA LEU A 11 -3.63 1.82 -11.73
C LEU A 11 -3.77 2.46 -10.35
N PRO A 12 -4.75 2.02 -9.55
CA PRO A 12 -4.93 2.56 -8.21
C PRO A 12 -3.92 2.01 -7.22
N VAL A 13 -3.71 2.76 -6.16
CA VAL A 13 -3.01 2.28 -4.96
C VAL A 13 -4.02 1.53 -4.09
N LEU A 14 -3.66 0.35 -3.63
CA LEU A 14 -4.47 -0.38 -2.65
C LEU A 14 -4.06 0.07 -1.25
N LEU A 15 -5.01 0.58 -0.48
CA LEU A 15 -4.81 0.99 0.91
C LEU A 15 -5.52 0.02 1.84
N ILE A 16 -4.75 -0.62 2.71
CA ILE A 16 -5.24 -1.55 3.73
C ILE A 16 -5.05 -0.90 5.09
N GLU A 17 -6.14 -0.46 5.70
CA GLU A 17 -6.12 0.25 6.99
C GLU A 17 -7.47 0.08 7.68
N ASP A 18 -7.47 -0.36 8.92
CA ASP A 18 -8.70 -0.57 9.69
C ASP A 18 -9.16 0.67 10.49
N ASP A 19 -8.25 1.60 10.78
CA ASP A 19 -8.62 2.85 11.48
C ASP A 19 -9.25 3.82 10.48
N PRO A 20 -10.54 4.19 10.66
CA PRO A 20 -11.23 5.05 9.70
C PRO A 20 -10.58 6.43 9.56
N ALA A 21 -10.06 7.00 10.64
CA ALA A 21 -9.43 8.32 10.60
C ALA A 21 -8.12 8.28 9.82
N VAL A 22 -7.30 7.27 10.04
CA VAL A 22 -6.06 7.06 9.28
C VAL A 22 -6.35 6.78 7.83
N MET A 23 -7.36 5.95 7.54
CA MET A 23 -7.78 5.65 6.17
C MET A 23 -8.15 6.92 5.41
N VAL A 24 -8.98 7.79 6.01
CA VAL A 24 -9.38 9.05 5.37
C VAL A 24 -8.18 9.95 5.13
N LEU A 25 -7.28 10.07 6.11
CA LEU A 25 -6.09 10.90 5.98
C LEU A 25 -5.19 10.41 4.83
N VAL A 26 -4.88 9.12 4.81
CA VAL A 26 -3.99 8.54 3.80
C VAL A 26 -4.62 8.60 2.42
N ARG A 27 -5.89 8.22 2.31
CA ARG A 27 -6.62 8.30 1.04
C ARG A 27 -6.64 9.72 0.48
N THR A 28 -7.02 10.69 1.32
CA THR A 28 -7.10 12.09 0.90
C THR A 28 -5.74 12.61 0.44
N THR A 29 -4.68 12.27 1.18
CA THR A 29 -3.32 12.68 0.83
C THR A 29 -2.89 12.09 -0.51
N LEU A 30 -3.15 10.81 -0.74
CA LEU A 30 -2.85 10.17 -2.02
C LEU A 30 -3.64 10.78 -3.17
N GLU A 31 -4.94 10.98 -2.98
CA GLU A 31 -5.81 11.53 -4.03
C GLU A 31 -5.40 12.96 -4.39
N ARG A 32 -5.06 13.78 -3.42
CA ARG A 32 -4.55 15.14 -3.66
C ARG A 32 -3.22 15.17 -4.41
N SER A 33 -2.46 14.09 -4.32
CA SER A 33 -1.19 13.95 -5.03
C SER A 33 -1.36 13.29 -6.40
N GLY A 34 -2.60 13.03 -6.81
CA GLY A 34 -2.93 12.54 -8.15
C GLY A 34 -3.10 11.02 -8.26
N TYR A 35 -3.02 10.28 -7.15
CA TYR A 35 -3.23 8.84 -7.18
C TYR A 35 -4.70 8.49 -7.06
N SER A 36 -5.13 7.43 -7.76
CA SER A 36 -6.39 6.76 -7.48
C SER A 36 -6.19 5.78 -6.34
N VAL A 37 -7.18 5.61 -5.49
CA VAL A 37 -7.04 4.78 -4.29
C VAL A 37 -8.25 3.85 -4.14
N VAL A 38 -7.98 2.59 -3.83
CA VAL A 38 -8.97 1.62 -3.41
C VAL A 38 -8.69 1.29 -1.95
N CYS A 39 -9.67 1.49 -1.08
CA CYS A 39 -9.52 1.29 0.36
C CYS A 39 -10.22 0.02 0.82
N VAL A 40 -9.54 -0.74 1.67
CA VAL A 40 -10.12 -1.88 2.38
C VAL A 40 -9.69 -1.82 3.84
N ASP A 41 -10.45 -2.46 4.72
CA ASP A 41 -10.23 -2.38 6.17
C ASP A 41 -9.60 -3.64 6.78
N SER A 42 -9.23 -4.61 5.96
CA SER A 42 -8.60 -5.84 6.44
C SER A 42 -7.61 -6.41 5.44
N GLY A 43 -6.64 -7.17 5.95
CA GLY A 43 -5.69 -7.87 5.10
C GLY A 43 -6.35 -8.92 4.22
N ALA A 44 -7.39 -9.59 4.75
CA ALA A 44 -8.14 -10.59 3.97
C ALA A 44 -8.81 -9.97 2.74
N GLU A 45 -9.45 -8.81 2.90
CA GLU A 45 -10.08 -8.10 1.79
C GLU A 45 -9.04 -7.59 0.80
N GLY A 46 -7.90 -7.11 1.32
CA GLY A 46 -6.77 -6.71 0.48
C GLY A 46 -6.27 -7.86 -0.40
N LEU A 47 -6.08 -9.03 0.18
CA LEU A 47 -5.64 -10.22 -0.57
C LEU A 47 -6.68 -10.64 -1.61
N ARG A 48 -7.95 -10.55 -1.27
CA ARG A 48 -9.02 -10.88 -2.21
C ARG A 48 -8.94 -10.00 -3.45
N LEU A 49 -8.72 -8.71 -3.28
CA LEU A 49 -8.58 -7.78 -4.41
C LEU A 49 -7.29 -8.01 -5.20
N LEU A 50 -6.20 -8.33 -4.52
CA LEU A 50 -4.91 -8.58 -5.16
C LEU A 50 -4.92 -9.84 -6.03
N GLN A 51 -5.81 -10.78 -5.76
CA GLN A 51 -5.94 -12.00 -6.56
C GLN A 51 -6.48 -11.74 -7.97
N SER A 52 -7.28 -10.69 -8.14
CA SER A 52 -7.99 -10.44 -9.40
C SER A 52 -7.78 -9.06 -10.00
N GLY A 53 -7.25 -8.11 -9.24
CA GLY A 53 -7.09 -6.74 -9.68
C GLY A 53 -5.64 -6.34 -9.89
N ASP A 54 -5.43 -5.29 -10.69
CA ASP A 54 -4.13 -4.69 -10.88
C ASP A 54 -4.02 -3.40 -10.08
N PHE A 55 -2.86 -3.21 -9.46
CA PHE A 55 -2.60 -2.06 -8.59
C PHE A 55 -1.24 -1.46 -8.90
N LEU A 56 -1.12 -0.16 -8.69
CA LEU A 56 0.16 0.54 -8.79
C LEU A 56 1.10 0.13 -7.66
N GLY A 57 0.56 -0.05 -6.48
CA GLY A 57 1.28 -0.44 -5.28
C GLY A 57 0.32 -0.65 -4.12
N VAL A 58 0.86 -0.96 -2.96
CA VAL A 58 0.09 -1.24 -1.76
C VAL A 58 0.61 -0.40 -0.60
N VAL A 59 -0.29 0.26 0.10
CA VAL A 59 -0.01 0.88 1.41
C VAL A 59 -0.76 0.05 2.43
N SER A 60 -0.05 -0.57 3.36
CA SER A 60 -0.66 -1.46 4.34
C SER A 60 -0.24 -1.10 5.76
N ASP A 61 -1.23 -1.03 6.65
CA ASP A 61 -0.92 -1.07 8.07
C ASP A 61 -0.20 -2.40 8.36
N MET A 62 0.82 -2.35 9.20
CA MET A 62 1.54 -3.55 9.62
C MET A 62 0.64 -4.49 10.41
N HIS A 63 -0.28 -3.94 11.20
CA HIS A 63 -1.17 -4.70 12.07
C HIS A 63 -2.62 -4.42 11.73
N THR A 64 -3.28 -5.40 11.12
CA THR A 64 -4.71 -5.36 10.84
C THR A 64 -5.41 -6.50 11.57
N PRO A 65 -6.68 -6.33 11.96
CA PRO A 65 -7.42 -7.41 12.63
C PRO A 65 -7.71 -8.58 11.69
N GLY A 66 -8.03 -9.72 12.25
CA GLY A 66 -8.51 -10.88 11.49
C GLY A 66 -7.44 -11.88 11.08
N GLY A 67 -6.24 -11.80 11.66
CA GLY A 67 -5.20 -12.81 11.48
C GLY A 67 -4.35 -12.67 10.21
N ILE A 68 -4.68 -11.74 9.32
CA ILE A 68 -3.87 -11.44 8.14
C ILE A 68 -3.36 -10.00 8.30
N ASP A 69 -2.07 -9.87 8.55
CA ASP A 69 -1.40 -8.58 8.77
C ASP A 69 -0.60 -8.14 7.53
N GLY A 70 0.11 -7.02 7.65
CA GLY A 70 0.94 -6.49 6.57
C GLY A 70 2.03 -7.46 6.14
N ALA A 71 2.62 -8.19 7.08
CA ALA A 71 3.65 -9.19 6.76
C ALA A 71 3.07 -10.34 5.91
N ASN A 72 1.86 -10.79 6.23
CA ASN A 72 1.18 -11.83 5.44
C ASN A 72 0.85 -11.34 4.04
N VAL A 73 0.39 -10.10 3.91
CA VAL A 73 0.10 -9.49 2.60
C VAL A 73 1.38 -9.43 1.77
N HIS A 74 2.47 -8.96 2.34
CA HIS A 74 3.76 -8.89 1.64
C HIS A 74 4.23 -10.27 1.18
N ALA A 75 4.12 -11.27 2.04
CA ALA A 75 4.54 -12.64 1.72
C ALA A 75 3.74 -13.19 0.53
N TRP A 76 2.43 -12.99 0.53
CA TRP A 76 1.58 -13.42 -0.58
C TRP A 76 1.96 -12.71 -1.88
N VAL A 77 2.14 -11.39 -1.83
CA VAL A 77 2.51 -10.57 -3.00
C VAL A 77 3.86 -11.02 -3.56
N SER A 78 4.86 -11.25 -2.70
CA SER A 78 6.18 -11.69 -3.12
C SER A 78 6.13 -13.03 -3.86
N GLN A 79 5.23 -13.92 -3.47
CA GLN A 79 5.08 -15.22 -4.08
C GLN A 79 4.26 -15.19 -5.38
N HIS A 80 3.19 -14.39 -5.42
CA HIS A 80 2.20 -14.43 -6.51
C HIS A 80 2.25 -13.21 -7.44
N ARG A 81 2.71 -12.07 -6.94
CA ARG A 81 2.79 -10.81 -7.69
C ARG A 81 4.13 -10.12 -7.42
N PRO A 82 5.27 -10.75 -7.80
CA PRO A 82 6.58 -10.19 -7.44
C PRO A 82 6.84 -8.78 -7.97
N GLU A 83 6.17 -8.37 -9.05
CA GLU A 83 6.26 -7.02 -9.59
C GLU A 83 5.69 -5.96 -8.63
N LEU A 84 4.80 -6.36 -7.72
CA LEU A 84 4.25 -5.46 -6.71
C LEU A 84 5.06 -5.47 -5.41
N ALA A 85 5.91 -6.47 -5.18
CA ALA A 85 6.61 -6.62 -3.90
C ALA A 85 7.50 -5.42 -3.57
N GLU A 86 8.07 -4.77 -4.58
CA GLU A 86 8.90 -3.58 -4.40
C GLU A 86 8.08 -2.29 -4.27
N ARG A 87 6.77 -2.38 -4.43
CA ARG A 87 5.84 -1.25 -4.38
C ARG A 87 4.90 -1.33 -3.19
N ILE A 88 5.38 -1.92 -2.11
CA ILE A 88 4.63 -2.01 -0.85
C ILE A 88 5.26 -1.06 0.15
N VAL A 89 4.43 -0.23 0.77
CA VAL A 89 4.82 0.67 1.84
C VAL A 89 4.00 0.31 3.07
N PHE A 90 4.69 0.05 4.18
CA PHE A 90 4.02 -0.21 5.44
C PHE A 90 3.82 1.08 6.24
N ILE A 91 2.75 1.10 7.02
CA ILE A 91 2.54 2.11 8.06
C ILE A 91 2.32 1.38 9.38
N THR A 92 2.79 1.95 10.48
CA THR A 92 2.68 1.32 11.80
C THR A 92 2.62 2.37 12.90
N GLY A 93 1.92 2.04 13.99
CA GLY A 93 1.94 2.84 15.21
C GLY A 93 3.12 2.52 16.13
N ASP A 94 3.85 1.44 15.86
CA ASP A 94 4.98 1.00 16.69
C ASP A 94 6.07 0.36 15.82
N ILE A 95 6.98 1.20 15.33
CA ILE A 95 8.09 0.77 14.49
C ILE A 95 9.15 -0.03 15.26
N ALA A 96 9.15 0.08 16.59
CA ALA A 96 10.10 -0.65 17.45
C ALA A 96 9.59 -2.05 17.85
N ASN A 97 8.36 -2.40 17.51
CA ASN A 97 7.82 -3.74 17.77
C ASN A 97 8.69 -4.80 17.10
N GLU A 98 9.02 -5.88 17.83
CA GLU A 98 9.95 -6.90 17.35
C GLU A 98 9.49 -7.56 16.05
N GLU A 99 8.20 -7.86 15.92
CA GLU A 99 7.66 -8.46 14.71
C GLU A 99 7.77 -7.50 13.53
N THR A 100 7.49 -6.21 13.76
CA THR A 100 7.65 -5.17 12.74
C THR A 100 9.10 -5.07 12.29
N VAL A 101 10.03 -4.97 13.23
CA VAL A 101 11.47 -4.90 12.91
C VAL A 101 11.91 -6.11 12.10
N SER A 102 11.51 -7.31 12.51
CA SER A 102 11.83 -8.55 11.80
C SER A 102 11.29 -8.54 10.37
N THR A 103 10.03 -8.11 10.19
CA THR A 103 9.41 -8.03 8.88
C THR A 103 10.13 -7.02 7.99
N LEU A 104 10.48 -5.84 8.51
CA LEU A 104 11.17 -4.82 7.74
C LEU A 104 12.57 -5.25 7.30
N ARG A 105 13.30 -5.96 8.18
CA ARG A 105 14.62 -6.53 7.82
C ARG A 105 14.50 -7.57 6.72
N ARG A 106 13.51 -8.44 6.82
CA ARG A 106 13.31 -9.53 5.86
C ARG A 106 12.86 -9.01 4.50
N THR A 107 11.97 -8.02 4.48
CA THR A 107 11.35 -7.54 3.26
C THR A 107 12.09 -6.40 2.60
N GLY A 108 12.81 -5.58 3.37
CA GLY A 108 13.39 -4.34 2.89
C GLY A 108 12.38 -3.27 2.53
N ALA A 109 11.10 -3.48 2.84
CA ALA A 109 10.04 -2.54 2.48
C ALA A 109 10.12 -1.26 3.32
N PRO A 110 9.84 -0.09 2.73
CA PRO A 110 9.77 1.15 3.50
C PRO A 110 8.60 1.12 4.48
N CYS A 111 8.80 1.78 5.62
CA CYS A 111 7.78 1.86 6.66
C CYS A 111 7.74 3.27 7.24
N LEU A 112 6.53 3.78 7.43
CA LEU A 112 6.29 5.06 8.08
C LEU A 112 5.63 4.83 9.43
N GLU A 113 6.17 5.47 10.46
CA GLU A 113 5.57 5.45 11.79
C GLU A 113 4.51 6.54 11.93
N LYS A 114 3.35 6.17 12.46
CA LYS A 114 2.27 7.11 12.77
C LYS A 114 2.60 7.89 14.05
N PRO A 115 2.38 9.20 14.14
CA PRO A 115 1.95 10.07 13.05
C PRO A 115 3.11 10.47 12.13
N PHE A 116 2.83 10.60 10.84
CA PHE A 116 3.83 11.02 9.86
C PHE A 116 3.40 12.32 9.18
N GLY A 117 4.39 13.07 8.65
CA GLY A 117 4.11 14.29 7.88
C GLY A 117 3.68 13.98 6.45
N VAL A 118 2.87 14.86 5.88
CA VAL A 118 2.36 14.70 4.51
C VAL A 118 3.51 14.63 3.50
N ARG A 119 4.49 15.50 3.62
CA ARG A 119 5.64 15.51 2.69
C ARG A 119 6.47 14.24 2.78
N GLN A 120 6.71 13.78 4.00
CA GLN A 120 7.43 12.52 4.24
C GLN A 120 6.67 11.36 3.60
N PHE A 121 5.36 11.29 3.83
CA PHE A 121 4.53 10.24 3.27
C PHE A 121 4.59 10.22 1.74
N ILE A 122 4.36 11.36 1.10
CA ILE A 122 4.37 11.46 -0.36
C ILE A 122 5.74 11.12 -0.93
N SER A 123 6.83 11.55 -0.29
CA SER A 123 8.18 11.20 -0.73
C SER A 123 8.41 9.69 -0.75
N VAL A 124 7.98 8.99 0.31
CA VAL A 124 8.11 7.54 0.39
C VAL A 124 7.25 6.86 -0.68
N ILE A 125 6.02 7.33 -0.89
CA ILE A 125 5.13 6.78 -1.93
C ILE A 125 5.73 6.96 -3.32
N GLN A 126 6.24 8.15 -3.64
CA GLN A 126 6.82 8.40 -4.96
C GLN A 126 8.08 7.56 -5.20
N ASN A 127 8.89 7.34 -4.17
CA ASN A 127 10.06 6.48 -4.28
C ASN A 127 9.68 5.02 -4.52
N ALA A 128 8.60 4.54 -3.89
CA ALA A 128 8.18 3.15 -4.00
C ALA A 128 7.37 2.88 -5.27
N MET A 129 6.53 3.82 -5.67
CA MET A 129 5.50 3.58 -6.70
C MET A 129 5.65 4.46 -7.94
N GLY A 130 6.55 5.42 -7.92
CA GLY A 130 6.63 6.44 -8.95
C GLY A 130 5.63 7.57 -8.72
N LYS A 131 5.83 8.66 -9.44
CA LYS A 131 4.91 9.80 -9.38
C LYS A 131 3.59 9.45 -10.03
N ALA A 132 2.51 10.04 -9.52
CA ALA A 132 1.21 9.92 -10.15
C ALA A 132 1.25 10.53 -11.55
N LEU A 133 0.55 9.91 -12.47
CA LEU A 133 0.43 10.38 -13.86
C LEU A 133 -0.58 11.52 -13.96
#